data_e6e7f2ef239429bfebcf1ede1db28853
#
_entry.id   e6e7f2ef239429bfebcf1ede1db28853
#
_cell.length_a   1.000
_cell.length_b   1.000
_cell.length_c   1.000
_cell.angle_alpha   90.00
_cell.angle_beta   90.00
_cell.angle_gamma   90.00
#
_symmetry.space_group_name_H-M   'P 1'
#
loop_
_entity.id
_entity.type
_entity.pdbx_description
1 polymer ?
#
loop_
_entity_poly.entity_id
_entity_poly.type
_entity_poly.pdbx_seq_one_letter_code
_entity_poly.pdbx_strand_id
1 'polypeptide(L)'
;MVVLEECMNKLCLVTYTRKNEVYTTHLDELALELYHIYGNGFKVIIYCEEFFDLPKKPYHIQLIKYHGTKYKKLLHLFSIDKSEYFISIDNDITPNTYDIKSFLEIMIKENYSIGWGKINVSKYSNVWELMVLIDKVLSHNIIRPTLWKLNTGISIPGQFFCLKRSIFDSKLLNTDTYLDDLAIGLYVSKYIDKRYISDKILGSEAPNNTFMGLVLQRWRWGIGYSTLLLSIWDNCSYRRRLLIHGFAYHFLWIIIWFLCYIFFEINIILGLIYLGVISFIISKPKNLVFYSFIYEIVFPIFHIVWGISVINTIIRGRKHNECL
;
A
#
# COMPACT_ATOMS: atom_id res chain seq x y z
N MET A 1 -13.88 24.89 -36.31
CA MET A 1 -12.43 24.67 -36.16
C MET A 1 -12.01 25.19 -34.77
N VAL A 2 -12.54 24.60 -33.67
CA VAL A 2 -12.26 24.99 -32.28
C VAL A 2 -12.37 23.75 -31.35
N VAL A 3 -11.96 22.56 -31.78
CA VAL A 3 -12.06 21.31 -30.98
C VAL A 3 -10.70 20.60 -30.87
N LEU A 4 -9.58 21.26 -31.16
CA LEU A 4 -8.25 20.59 -31.20
C LEU A 4 -7.26 21.03 -30.10
N GLU A 5 -7.66 21.80 -29.09
CA GLU A 5 -6.70 22.34 -28.09
C GLU A 5 -6.78 21.78 -26.68
N GLU A 6 -7.62 20.78 -26.37
CA GLU A 6 -7.68 20.21 -25.02
C GLU A 6 -7.53 18.68 -24.97
N CYS A 7 -6.60 18.11 -25.73
CA CYS A 7 -6.07 16.80 -25.37
C CYS A 7 -5.01 16.97 -24.28
N MET A 8 -5.37 17.58 -23.14
CA MET A 8 -4.54 17.45 -21.94
C MET A 8 -4.53 15.96 -21.56
N ASN A 9 -3.33 15.42 -21.30
CA ASN A 9 -3.16 14.07 -20.79
C ASN A 9 -4.06 13.89 -19.56
N LYS A 10 -5.17 13.17 -19.72
CA LYS A 10 -6.14 12.99 -18.62
C LYS A 10 -5.64 11.98 -17.59
N LEU A 11 -4.97 10.92 -18.07
CA LEU A 11 -4.63 9.77 -17.24
C LEU A 11 -3.20 9.30 -17.54
N CYS A 12 -2.41 9.12 -16.49
CA CYS A 12 -1.10 8.52 -16.54
C CYS A 12 -1.05 7.26 -15.66
N LEU A 13 -0.71 6.11 -16.24
CA LEU A 13 -0.38 4.91 -15.51
C LEU A 13 1.11 4.91 -15.18
N VAL A 14 1.44 4.74 -13.92
CA VAL A 14 2.82 4.75 -13.43
C VAL A 14 3.15 3.42 -12.78
N THR A 15 4.25 2.81 -13.20
CA THR A 15 4.76 1.59 -12.59
C THR A 15 6.27 1.68 -12.33
N TYR A 16 6.80 0.72 -11.58
CA TYR A 16 8.15 0.75 -11.04
C TYR A 16 8.80 -0.61 -11.27
N THR A 17 9.86 -0.65 -12.06
CA THR A 17 10.66 -1.87 -12.28
C THR A 17 11.98 -1.77 -11.52
N ARG A 18 12.42 -2.90 -10.97
CA ARG A 18 13.74 -3.05 -10.34
C ARG A 18 14.76 -3.53 -11.36
N LYS A 19 15.99 -3.67 -10.92
CA LYS A 19 17.04 -4.29 -11.71
C LYS A 19 16.62 -5.69 -12.17
N ASN A 20 16.79 -5.99 -13.45
CA ASN A 20 16.38 -7.25 -14.09
C ASN A 20 14.86 -7.50 -14.18
N GLU A 21 14.02 -6.51 -13.85
CA GLU A 21 12.59 -6.60 -14.08
C GLU A 21 12.23 -5.88 -15.39
N VAL A 22 11.26 -6.45 -16.11
CA VAL A 22 10.65 -5.85 -17.29
C VAL A 22 9.19 -5.50 -17.04
N TYR A 23 8.65 -4.63 -17.86
CA TYR A 23 7.23 -4.30 -17.84
C TYR A 23 6.36 -5.54 -18.12
N THR A 24 5.42 -5.83 -17.22
CA THR A 24 4.66 -7.08 -17.28
C THR A 24 3.54 -7.06 -18.33
N THR A 25 3.22 -8.22 -18.89
CA THR A 25 2.12 -8.38 -19.87
C THR A 25 0.76 -7.99 -19.27
N HIS A 26 0.53 -8.25 -18.00
CA HIS A 26 -0.73 -7.90 -17.32
C HIS A 26 -0.94 -6.38 -17.22
N LEU A 27 0.13 -5.61 -16.99
CA LEU A 27 0.03 -4.16 -17.00
C LEU A 27 -0.12 -3.60 -18.42
N ASP A 28 0.46 -4.27 -19.40
CA ASP A 28 0.30 -3.95 -20.82
C ASP A 28 -1.16 -4.12 -21.27
N GLU A 29 -1.81 -5.21 -20.86
CA GLU A 29 -3.23 -5.45 -21.13
C GLU A 29 -4.12 -4.35 -20.51
N LEU A 30 -3.86 -3.98 -19.25
CA LEU A 30 -4.55 -2.86 -18.61
C LEU A 30 -4.32 -1.55 -19.37
N ALA A 31 -3.07 -1.27 -19.74
CA ALA A 31 -2.71 -0.05 -20.46
C ALA A 31 -3.40 0.04 -21.82
N LEU A 32 -3.50 -1.08 -22.53
CA LEU A 32 -4.20 -1.15 -23.81
C LEU A 32 -5.69 -0.84 -23.66
N GLU A 33 -6.35 -1.42 -22.66
CA GLU A 33 -7.75 -1.14 -22.34
C GLU A 33 -8.00 0.33 -21.95
N LEU A 34 -7.09 0.92 -21.16
CA LEU A 34 -7.18 2.34 -20.80
C LEU A 34 -6.94 3.24 -22.02
N TYR A 35 -6.02 2.86 -22.92
CA TYR A 35 -5.81 3.58 -24.17
C TYR A 35 -7.05 3.56 -25.08
N HIS A 36 -7.77 2.43 -25.15
CA HIS A 36 -9.03 2.35 -25.92
C HIS A 36 -10.11 3.32 -25.39
N ILE A 37 -10.08 3.63 -24.08
CA ILE A 37 -11.07 4.55 -23.47
C ILE A 37 -10.63 6.01 -23.58
N TYR A 38 -9.35 6.30 -23.31
CA TYR A 38 -8.84 7.68 -23.16
C TYR A 38 -8.08 8.18 -24.39
N GLY A 39 -7.78 7.29 -25.36
CA GLY A 39 -7.04 7.64 -26.59
C GLY A 39 -5.71 8.33 -26.30
N ASN A 40 -5.43 9.40 -27.01
CA ASN A 40 -4.22 10.21 -26.84
C ASN A 40 -4.13 10.94 -25.47
N GLY A 41 -5.20 10.95 -24.69
CA GLY A 41 -5.19 11.45 -23.31
C GLY A 41 -4.60 10.47 -22.29
N PHE A 42 -4.16 9.28 -22.73
CA PHE A 42 -3.56 8.26 -21.89
C PHE A 42 -2.08 8.04 -22.20
N LYS A 43 -1.28 7.82 -21.18
CA LYS A 43 0.12 7.42 -21.30
C LYS A 43 0.59 6.55 -20.16
N VAL A 44 1.72 5.89 -20.36
CA VAL A 44 2.40 5.06 -19.36
C VAL A 44 3.77 5.65 -19.05
N ILE A 45 4.11 5.75 -17.77
CA ILE A 45 5.44 6.09 -17.29
C ILE A 45 5.97 4.93 -16.47
N ILE A 46 7.16 4.46 -16.84
CA ILE A 46 7.84 3.37 -16.16
C ILE A 46 9.12 3.90 -15.52
N TYR A 47 9.14 3.93 -14.21
CA TYR A 47 10.37 4.20 -13.48
C TYR A 47 11.21 2.93 -13.40
N CYS A 48 12.39 2.94 -14.01
CA CYS A 48 13.29 1.79 -14.06
C CYS A 48 14.64 2.10 -13.41
N GLU A 49 15.31 1.07 -12.90
CA GLU A 49 16.70 1.16 -12.45
C GLU A 49 17.67 0.98 -13.62
N GLU A 50 17.29 0.18 -14.62
CA GLU A 50 18.02 -0.04 -15.86
C GLU A 50 17.05 0.05 -17.04
N PHE A 51 17.51 0.63 -18.17
CA PHE A 51 16.71 0.66 -19.38
C PHE A 51 16.59 -0.76 -19.98
N PHE A 52 15.44 -1.04 -20.53
CA PHE A 52 15.14 -2.27 -21.26
C PHE A 52 14.35 -1.94 -22.53
N ASP A 53 14.43 -2.85 -23.49
CA ASP A 53 13.70 -2.70 -24.73
C ASP A 53 12.21 -2.97 -24.54
N LEU A 54 11.38 -2.13 -25.10
CA LEU A 54 9.94 -2.30 -25.14
C LEU A 54 9.48 -2.51 -26.58
N PRO A 55 8.61 -3.47 -26.84
CA PRO A 55 7.96 -3.57 -28.13
C PRO A 55 7.12 -2.33 -28.40
N LYS A 56 7.00 -1.95 -29.68
CA LYS A 56 6.19 -0.81 -30.11
C LYS A 56 4.73 -0.99 -29.67
N LYS A 57 4.18 -0.01 -28.99
CA LYS A 57 2.82 0.03 -28.45
C LYS A 57 1.98 1.10 -29.13
N PRO A 58 0.64 0.98 -29.15
CA PRO A 58 -0.23 2.00 -29.72
C PRO A 58 -0.34 3.26 -28.83
N TYR A 59 0.00 3.16 -27.55
CA TYR A 59 -0.01 4.24 -26.58
C TYR A 59 1.42 4.74 -26.28
N HIS A 60 1.50 5.96 -25.77
CA HIS A 60 2.79 6.57 -25.41
C HIS A 60 3.36 5.93 -24.15
N ILE A 61 4.61 5.45 -24.21
CA ILE A 61 5.37 4.93 -23.07
C ILE A 61 6.64 5.78 -22.91
N GLN A 62 6.90 6.18 -21.66
CA GLN A 62 8.12 6.87 -21.28
C GLN A 62 8.87 6.05 -20.21
N LEU A 63 10.11 5.65 -20.51
CA LEU A 63 11.03 5.06 -19.54
C LEU A 63 11.82 6.18 -18.85
N ILE A 64 11.81 6.17 -17.52
CA ILE A 64 12.56 7.13 -16.71
C ILE A 64 13.51 6.37 -15.79
N LYS A 65 14.80 6.52 -16.03
CA LYS A 65 15.82 6.02 -15.12
C LYS A 65 15.93 6.97 -13.94
N TYR A 66 15.55 6.47 -12.74
CA TYR A 66 15.57 7.28 -11.52
C TYR A 66 15.88 6.41 -10.30
N HIS A 67 16.90 6.82 -9.56
CA HIS A 67 17.30 6.14 -8.33
C HIS A 67 16.55 6.70 -7.11
N GLY A 68 16.18 5.83 -6.20
CA GLY A 68 15.48 6.21 -4.97
C GLY A 68 14.25 5.36 -4.70
N THR A 69 13.61 5.63 -3.57
CA THR A 69 12.38 4.94 -3.17
C THR A 69 11.22 5.25 -4.13
N LYS A 70 10.19 4.43 -4.09
CA LYS A 70 8.95 4.67 -4.84
C LYS A 70 8.35 6.04 -4.51
N TYR A 71 8.41 6.45 -3.24
CA TYR A 71 7.92 7.76 -2.82
C TYR A 71 8.67 8.92 -3.52
N LYS A 72 10.01 8.86 -3.61
CA LYS A 72 10.79 9.85 -4.37
C LYS A 72 10.47 9.85 -5.87
N LYS A 73 10.26 8.66 -6.45
CA LYS A 73 9.83 8.52 -7.85
C LYS A 73 8.48 9.21 -8.10
N LEU A 74 7.55 9.06 -7.15
CA LEU A 74 6.25 9.76 -7.20
C LEU A 74 6.41 11.29 -7.10
N LEU A 75 7.21 11.79 -6.16
CA LEU A 75 7.47 13.23 -6.05
C LEU A 75 8.09 13.80 -7.35
N HIS A 76 9.04 13.08 -7.93
CA HIS A 76 9.63 13.43 -9.22
C HIS A 76 8.58 13.43 -10.34
N LEU A 77 7.72 12.41 -10.40
CA LEU A 77 6.63 12.35 -11.38
C LEU A 77 5.78 13.61 -11.38
N PHE A 78 5.37 14.07 -10.19
CA PHE A 78 4.51 15.25 -10.06
C PHE A 78 5.19 16.56 -10.50
N SER A 79 6.51 16.59 -10.46
CA SER A 79 7.28 17.74 -10.94
C SER A 79 7.38 17.79 -12.47
N ILE A 80 7.39 16.64 -13.15
CA ILE A 80 7.63 16.57 -14.60
C ILE A 80 6.36 16.34 -15.43
N ASP A 81 5.33 15.69 -14.87
CA ASP A 81 4.14 15.29 -15.61
C ASP A 81 2.91 16.14 -15.25
N LYS A 82 2.11 16.47 -16.28
CA LYS A 82 0.93 17.34 -16.16
C LYS A 82 -0.40 16.61 -16.27
N SER A 83 -0.41 15.28 -16.26
CA SER A 83 -1.65 14.49 -16.30
C SER A 83 -2.58 14.85 -15.15
N GLU A 84 -3.88 14.83 -15.41
CA GLU A 84 -4.86 15.19 -14.40
C GLU A 84 -4.97 14.14 -13.31
N TYR A 85 -4.93 12.84 -13.70
CA TYR A 85 -4.95 11.70 -12.80
C TYR A 85 -3.75 10.78 -13.02
N PHE A 86 -3.24 10.23 -11.93
CA PHE A 86 -2.15 9.26 -11.90
C PHE A 86 -2.60 7.97 -11.24
N ILE A 87 -2.45 6.85 -11.93
CA ILE A 87 -2.58 5.52 -11.36
C ILE A 87 -1.18 5.03 -11.00
N SER A 88 -0.90 4.86 -9.72
CA SER A 88 0.31 4.19 -9.25
C SER A 88 0.00 2.71 -9.03
N ILE A 89 0.69 1.83 -9.73
CA ILE A 89 0.54 0.39 -9.63
C ILE A 89 1.91 -0.28 -9.62
N ASP A 90 2.11 -1.24 -8.71
CA ASP A 90 3.35 -2.01 -8.66
C ASP A 90 3.42 -3.00 -9.83
N ASN A 91 4.63 -3.23 -10.36
CA ASN A 91 4.84 -4.04 -11.56
C ASN A 91 4.50 -5.54 -11.38
N ASP A 92 4.47 -6.01 -10.15
CA ASP A 92 4.14 -7.38 -9.77
C ASP A 92 2.64 -7.62 -9.52
N ILE A 93 1.80 -6.59 -9.72
CA ILE A 93 0.35 -6.70 -9.57
C ILE A 93 -0.29 -7.23 -10.86
N THR A 94 -1.14 -8.25 -10.71
CA THR A 94 -2.09 -8.66 -11.74
C THR A 94 -3.37 -7.83 -11.58
N PRO A 95 -3.64 -6.85 -12.47
CA PRO A 95 -4.79 -5.96 -12.34
C PRO A 95 -6.11 -6.67 -12.64
N ASN A 96 -7.18 -6.29 -11.93
CA ASN A 96 -8.53 -6.59 -12.34
C ASN A 96 -9.03 -5.44 -13.23
N THR A 97 -8.81 -5.56 -14.51
CA THR A 97 -9.07 -4.50 -15.50
C THR A 97 -10.52 -4.01 -15.48
N TYR A 98 -11.49 -4.91 -15.33
CA TYR A 98 -12.91 -4.55 -15.26
C TYR A 98 -13.22 -3.66 -14.04
N ASP A 99 -12.77 -4.07 -12.87
CA ASP A 99 -13.01 -3.31 -11.64
C ASP A 99 -12.21 -2.00 -11.60
N ILE A 100 -11.00 -1.97 -12.19
CA ILE A 100 -10.21 -0.73 -12.32
C ILE A 100 -10.91 0.27 -13.23
N LYS A 101 -11.46 -0.15 -14.37
CA LYS A 101 -12.20 0.74 -15.28
C LYS A 101 -13.41 1.38 -14.56
N SER A 102 -14.21 0.56 -13.90
CA SER A 102 -15.35 1.04 -13.11
C SER A 102 -14.94 1.96 -11.95
N PHE A 103 -13.83 1.65 -11.29
CA PHE A 103 -13.24 2.48 -10.23
C PHE A 103 -12.81 3.86 -10.76
N LEU A 104 -12.12 3.89 -11.91
CA LEU A 104 -11.67 5.14 -12.54
C LEU A 104 -12.84 6.00 -13.04
N GLU A 105 -13.88 5.37 -13.59
CA GLU A 105 -15.08 6.08 -14.01
C GLU A 105 -15.71 6.85 -12.83
N ILE A 106 -15.85 6.22 -11.67
CA ILE A 106 -16.35 6.86 -10.45
C ILE A 106 -15.39 7.96 -9.97
N MET A 107 -14.07 7.68 -9.94
CA MET A 107 -13.06 8.64 -9.53
C MET A 107 -13.11 9.94 -10.33
N ILE A 108 -13.21 9.82 -11.65
CA ILE A 108 -13.19 10.97 -12.56
C ILE A 108 -14.54 11.69 -12.57
N LYS A 109 -15.64 10.95 -12.70
CA LYS A 109 -17.00 11.51 -12.74
C LYS A 109 -17.32 12.30 -11.49
N GLU A 110 -17.06 11.73 -10.33
CA GLU A 110 -17.32 12.36 -9.04
C GLU A 110 -16.19 13.30 -8.59
N ASN A 111 -15.14 13.43 -9.40
CA ASN A 111 -14.00 14.32 -9.15
C ASN A 111 -13.33 14.07 -7.79
N TYR A 112 -13.05 12.79 -7.47
CA TYR A 112 -12.31 12.44 -6.26
C TYR A 112 -10.83 12.82 -6.37
N SER A 113 -10.26 13.27 -5.26
CA SER A 113 -8.86 13.67 -5.21
C SER A 113 -7.90 12.48 -5.09
N ILE A 114 -8.31 11.44 -4.38
CA ILE A 114 -7.58 10.18 -4.25
C ILE A 114 -8.57 9.03 -4.12
N GLY A 115 -8.16 7.86 -4.62
CA GLY A 115 -8.93 6.63 -4.42
C GLY A 115 -8.06 5.39 -4.43
N TRP A 116 -8.58 4.35 -3.80
CA TRP A 116 -7.98 3.02 -3.75
C TRP A 116 -9.03 1.94 -3.53
N GLY A 117 -8.65 0.70 -3.78
CA GLY A 117 -9.46 -0.48 -3.49
C GLY A 117 -8.65 -1.54 -2.75
N LYS A 118 -9.10 -2.78 -2.81
CA LYS A 118 -8.44 -3.92 -2.17
C LYS A 118 -7.48 -4.59 -3.14
N ILE A 119 -6.36 -5.10 -2.61
CA ILE A 119 -5.46 -5.99 -3.33
C ILE A 119 -5.51 -7.35 -2.65
N ASN A 120 -5.79 -8.38 -3.42
CA ASN A 120 -5.87 -9.75 -2.93
C ASN A 120 -4.55 -10.50 -3.15
N VAL A 121 -4.45 -11.70 -2.59
CA VAL A 121 -3.42 -12.69 -2.92
C VAL A 121 -3.92 -13.55 -4.06
N SER A 122 -3.12 -13.67 -5.13
CA SER A 122 -3.54 -14.37 -6.36
C SER A 122 -3.72 -15.87 -6.14
N LYS A 123 -2.75 -16.49 -5.47
CA LYS A 123 -2.74 -17.92 -5.12
C LYS A 123 -1.93 -18.10 -3.85
N TYR A 124 -2.18 -19.20 -3.15
CA TYR A 124 -1.38 -19.62 -2.01
C TYR A 124 -1.14 -21.13 -2.11
N SER A 125 0.11 -21.55 -2.00
CA SER A 125 0.57 -22.94 -2.12
C SER A 125 1.23 -23.46 -0.84
N ASN A 126 1.58 -22.55 0.08
CA ASN A 126 2.24 -22.89 1.32
C ASN A 126 1.74 -22.04 2.50
N VAL A 127 2.18 -22.39 3.71
CA VAL A 127 1.73 -21.74 4.95
C VAL A 127 2.10 -20.25 5.02
N TRP A 128 3.23 -19.84 4.45
CA TRP A 128 3.67 -18.44 4.51
C TRP A 128 2.82 -17.54 3.62
N GLU A 129 2.51 -18.00 2.42
CA GLU A 129 1.58 -17.31 1.52
C GLU A 129 0.18 -17.19 2.12
N LEU A 130 -0.27 -18.25 2.81
CA LEU A 130 -1.54 -18.25 3.51
C LEU A 130 -1.54 -17.25 4.68
N MET A 131 -0.43 -17.14 5.44
CA MET A 131 -0.29 -16.12 6.49
C MET A 131 -0.40 -14.70 5.91
N VAL A 132 0.20 -14.43 4.75
CA VAL A 132 0.09 -13.15 4.06
C VAL A 132 -1.34 -12.88 3.61
N LEU A 133 -2.06 -13.90 3.13
CA LEU A 133 -3.47 -13.76 2.77
C LEU A 133 -4.31 -13.33 3.98
N ILE A 134 -4.14 -13.97 5.13
CA ILE A 134 -4.88 -13.65 6.36
C ILE A 134 -4.53 -12.24 6.84
N ASP A 135 -3.25 -11.87 6.86
CA ASP A 135 -2.78 -10.53 7.21
C ASP A 135 -3.41 -9.44 6.31
N LYS A 136 -3.50 -9.70 5.00
CA LYS A 136 -4.18 -8.81 4.06
C LYS A 136 -5.68 -8.72 4.31
N VAL A 137 -6.36 -9.84 4.55
CA VAL A 137 -7.79 -9.85 4.87
C VAL A 137 -8.05 -9.02 6.13
N LEU A 138 -7.25 -9.19 7.17
CA LEU A 138 -7.32 -8.41 8.41
C LEU A 138 -7.09 -6.90 8.13
N SER A 139 -6.03 -6.59 7.39
CA SER A 139 -5.69 -5.21 7.03
C SER A 139 -6.79 -4.54 6.21
N HIS A 140 -7.24 -5.16 5.12
CA HIS A 140 -8.17 -4.55 4.16
C HIS A 140 -9.63 -4.52 4.62
N ASN A 141 -10.07 -5.48 5.42
CA ASN A 141 -11.48 -5.57 5.81
C ASN A 141 -11.75 -5.06 7.23
N ILE A 142 -10.75 -5.00 8.09
CA ILE A 142 -10.93 -4.66 9.51
C ILE A 142 -10.11 -3.43 9.89
N ILE A 143 -8.78 -3.53 9.92
CA ILE A 143 -7.92 -2.49 10.52
C ILE A 143 -8.02 -1.18 9.74
N ARG A 144 -7.74 -1.23 8.43
CA ARG A 144 -7.74 -0.03 7.58
C ARG A 144 -9.10 0.68 7.55
N PRO A 145 -10.23 0.03 7.26
CA PRO A 145 -11.53 0.69 7.26
C PRO A 145 -11.90 1.27 8.63
N THR A 146 -11.57 0.57 9.72
CA THR A 146 -11.84 1.04 11.08
C THR A 146 -11.05 2.32 11.38
N LEU A 147 -9.75 2.35 11.09
CA LEU A 147 -8.92 3.53 11.31
C LEU A 147 -9.40 4.73 10.49
N TRP A 148 -9.81 4.51 9.22
CA TRP A 148 -10.36 5.58 8.38
C TRP A 148 -11.71 6.10 8.90
N LYS A 149 -12.60 5.22 9.38
CA LYS A 149 -13.87 5.63 10.03
C LYS A 149 -13.64 6.44 11.31
N LEU A 150 -12.60 6.12 12.07
CA LEU A 150 -12.20 6.83 13.29
C LEU A 150 -11.41 8.12 13.01
N ASN A 151 -11.27 8.55 11.75
CA ASN A 151 -10.46 9.70 11.34
C ASN A 151 -8.99 9.66 11.79
N THR A 152 -8.47 8.47 12.05
CA THR A 152 -7.06 8.22 12.40
C THR A 152 -6.30 7.47 11.31
N GLY A 153 -7.00 7.01 10.28
CA GLY A 153 -6.45 6.24 9.18
C GLY A 153 -5.43 7.03 8.37
N ILE A 154 -4.33 6.36 8.03
CA ILE A 154 -3.27 6.88 7.17
C ILE A 154 -2.79 5.82 6.16
N SER A 155 -3.20 4.57 6.29
CA SER A 155 -2.78 3.51 5.36
C SER A 155 -3.65 3.52 4.12
N ILE A 156 -3.00 3.55 2.96
CA ILE A 156 -3.58 3.23 1.66
C ILE A 156 -2.88 1.96 1.13
N PRO A 157 -3.43 1.21 0.15
CA PRO A 157 -2.67 0.12 -0.45
C PRO A 157 -1.55 0.68 -1.32
N GLY A 158 -0.30 0.47 -0.94
CA GLY A 158 0.85 0.92 -1.73
C GLY A 158 0.89 0.31 -3.14
N GLN A 159 0.33 -0.89 -3.30
CA GLN A 159 0.34 -1.62 -4.57
C GLN A 159 -0.55 -0.99 -5.67
N PHE A 160 -1.63 -0.29 -5.28
CA PHE A 160 -2.52 0.39 -6.21
C PHE A 160 -3.24 1.56 -5.55
N PHE A 161 -3.11 2.73 -6.12
CA PHE A 161 -3.93 3.90 -5.81
C PHE A 161 -4.00 4.85 -7.00
N CYS A 162 -5.07 5.63 -7.07
CA CYS A 162 -5.24 6.69 -8.06
C CYS A 162 -5.26 8.05 -7.37
N LEU A 163 -4.55 9.02 -7.93
CA LEU A 163 -4.39 10.37 -7.40
C LEU A 163 -4.76 11.40 -8.44
N LYS A 164 -5.45 12.46 -8.04
CA LYS A 164 -5.61 13.66 -8.85
C LYS A 164 -4.43 14.60 -8.67
N ARG A 165 -3.91 15.18 -9.76
CA ARG A 165 -2.75 16.09 -9.71
C ARG A 165 -2.93 17.24 -8.71
N SER A 166 -4.13 17.78 -8.61
CA SER A 166 -4.43 18.95 -7.75
C SER A 166 -4.17 18.73 -6.26
N ILE A 167 -3.97 17.47 -5.81
CA ILE A 167 -3.60 17.21 -4.42
C ILE A 167 -2.13 17.48 -4.11
N PHE A 168 -1.28 17.63 -5.14
CA PHE A 168 0.14 17.83 -4.95
C PHE A 168 0.46 19.30 -4.79
N ASP A 169 0.70 19.68 -3.56
CA ASP A 169 1.23 20.99 -3.20
C ASP A 169 2.53 20.85 -2.40
N SER A 170 3.11 21.99 -2.04
CA SER A 170 4.35 22.09 -1.25
C SER A 170 4.28 21.46 0.15
N LYS A 171 3.10 20.95 0.58
CA LYS A 171 2.91 20.34 1.92
C LYS A 171 3.16 18.83 1.91
N LEU A 172 3.42 18.22 0.76
CA LEU A 172 3.87 16.84 0.71
C LEU A 172 5.20 16.69 1.47
N LEU A 173 5.31 15.58 2.20
CA LEU A 173 6.52 15.31 2.99
C LEU A 173 7.73 15.12 2.07
N ASN A 174 8.75 15.96 2.24
CA ASN A 174 10.02 15.78 1.57
C ASN A 174 10.89 14.82 2.40
N THR A 175 10.63 13.54 2.29
CA THR A 175 11.35 12.48 2.99
C THR A 175 11.72 11.35 2.04
N ASP A 176 12.67 10.52 2.41
CA ASP A 176 13.00 9.29 1.70
C ASP A 176 12.54 8.10 2.55
N THR A 177 11.43 7.49 2.16
CA THR A 177 10.85 6.36 2.89
C THR A 177 10.48 5.22 1.95
N TYR A 178 10.58 3.99 2.47
CA TYR A 178 10.08 2.78 1.80
C TYR A 178 8.55 2.61 1.95
N LEU A 179 7.89 3.50 2.71
CA LEU A 179 6.45 3.45 2.97
C LEU A 179 5.77 4.66 2.30
N ASP A 180 5.76 4.64 0.97
CA ASP A 180 5.08 5.64 0.14
C ASP A 180 3.59 5.77 0.48
N ASP A 181 2.95 4.65 0.74
CA ASP A 181 1.55 4.53 1.13
C ASP A 181 1.23 5.26 2.44
N LEU A 182 2.08 5.15 3.45
CA LEU A 182 1.90 5.87 4.71
C LEU A 182 2.25 7.36 4.58
N ALA A 183 3.29 7.70 3.81
CA ALA A 183 3.68 9.10 3.58
C ALA A 183 2.56 9.88 2.86
N ILE A 184 2.02 9.31 1.78
CA ILE A 184 0.86 9.87 1.07
C ILE A 184 -0.37 9.88 1.99
N GLY A 185 -0.61 8.79 2.69
CA GLY A 185 -1.77 8.65 3.58
C GLY A 185 -1.77 9.65 4.74
N LEU A 186 -0.63 10.03 5.31
CA LEU A 186 -0.51 11.11 6.29
C LEU A 186 -1.00 12.44 5.70
N TYR A 187 -0.53 12.78 4.51
CA TYR A 187 -0.96 13.99 3.81
C TYR A 187 -2.48 13.96 3.54
N VAL A 188 -2.96 12.87 2.94
CA VAL A 188 -4.38 12.67 2.62
C VAL A 188 -5.26 12.75 3.86
N SER A 189 -4.84 12.16 4.96
CA SER A 189 -5.61 12.15 6.21
C SER A 189 -5.85 13.53 6.82
N LYS A 190 -5.04 14.52 6.46
CA LYS A 190 -5.08 15.88 7.02
C LYS A 190 -5.66 16.91 6.06
N TYR A 191 -5.42 16.77 4.77
CA TYR A 191 -5.71 17.83 3.80
C TYR A 191 -6.71 17.42 2.72
N ILE A 192 -7.09 16.13 2.63
CA ILE A 192 -7.94 15.64 1.56
C ILE A 192 -9.21 15.03 2.14
N ASP A 193 -10.33 15.70 1.93
CA ASP A 193 -11.65 15.21 2.35
C ASP A 193 -12.29 14.33 1.28
N LYS A 194 -12.10 14.68 0.00
CA LYS A 194 -12.74 13.99 -1.14
C LYS A 194 -11.92 12.78 -1.59
N ARG A 195 -12.17 11.63 -0.93
CA ARG A 195 -11.49 10.35 -1.17
C ARG A 195 -12.49 9.24 -1.50
N TYR A 196 -12.12 8.36 -2.41
CA TYR A 196 -12.90 7.19 -2.79
C TYR A 196 -12.26 5.91 -2.28
N ILE A 197 -12.91 5.24 -1.36
CA ILE A 197 -12.50 3.95 -0.81
C ILE A 197 -13.41 2.88 -1.39
N SER A 198 -12.91 2.12 -2.34
CA SER A 198 -13.67 1.07 -3.01
C SER A 198 -13.56 -0.26 -2.26
N ASP A 199 -14.69 -0.97 -2.16
CA ASP A 199 -14.71 -2.35 -1.65
C ASP A 199 -14.27 -3.38 -2.69
N LYS A 200 -14.09 -2.97 -3.95
CA LYS A 200 -13.68 -3.83 -5.05
C LYS A 200 -12.22 -4.29 -4.92
N ILE A 201 -11.95 -5.48 -5.44
CA ILE A 201 -10.58 -6.03 -5.56
C ILE A 201 -10.01 -5.54 -6.89
N LEU A 202 -9.14 -4.55 -6.84
CA LEU A 202 -8.57 -3.91 -8.04
C LEU A 202 -7.40 -4.68 -8.63
N GLY A 203 -6.84 -5.64 -7.90
CA GLY A 203 -5.78 -6.50 -8.39
C GLY A 203 -5.38 -7.55 -7.38
N SER A 204 -4.44 -8.38 -7.78
CA SER A 204 -3.85 -9.41 -6.93
C SER A 204 -2.34 -9.44 -7.07
N GLU A 205 -1.66 -9.83 -6.00
CA GLU A 205 -0.20 -10.00 -5.97
C GLU A 205 0.20 -11.44 -5.64
N ALA A 206 1.39 -11.82 -6.07
CA ALA A 206 2.06 -13.02 -5.57
C ALA A 206 2.68 -12.71 -4.19
N PRO A 207 2.28 -13.41 -3.13
CA PRO A 207 2.79 -13.15 -1.79
C PRO A 207 4.21 -13.70 -1.62
N ASN A 208 4.92 -13.21 -0.60
CA ASN A 208 6.16 -13.84 -0.16
C ASN A 208 5.89 -15.29 0.26
N ASN A 209 6.66 -16.22 -0.30
CA ASN A 209 6.47 -17.66 -0.14
C ASN A 209 7.45 -18.30 0.87
N THR A 210 8.31 -17.51 1.53
CA THR A 210 9.30 -18.00 2.48
C THR A 210 9.27 -17.22 3.78
N PHE A 211 9.63 -17.90 4.88
CA PHE A 211 9.81 -17.27 6.19
C PHE A 211 10.80 -16.09 6.13
N MET A 212 11.98 -16.31 5.53
CA MET A 212 12.99 -15.27 5.42
C MET A 212 12.53 -14.07 4.57
N GLY A 213 11.79 -14.33 3.50
CA GLY A 213 11.18 -13.26 2.69
C GLY A 213 10.25 -12.36 3.51
N LEU A 214 9.44 -12.95 4.40
CA LEU A 214 8.59 -12.20 5.32
C LEU A 214 9.40 -11.43 6.38
N VAL A 215 10.45 -12.04 6.94
CA VAL A 215 11.36 -11.37 7.89
C VAL A 215 11.98 -10.13 7.24
N LEU A 216 12.56 -10.27 6.05
CA LEU A 216 13.19 -9.15 5.33
C LEU A 216 12.17 -8.07 4.94
N GLN A 217 10.95 -8.46 4.57
CA GLN A 217 9.88 -7.52 4.28
C GLN A 217 9.51 -6.68 5.51
N ARG A 218 9.30 -7.34 6.67
CA ARG A 218 8.96 -6.65 7.93
C ARG A 218 10.10 -5.77 8.43
N TRP A 219 11.34 -6.24 8.26
CA TRP A 219 12.52 -5.45 8.58
C TRP A 219 12.57 -4.15 7.76
N ARG A 220 12.39 -4.24 6.44
CA ARG A 220 12.35 -3.08 5.55
C ARG A 220 11.20 -2.12 5.91
N TRP A 221 10.03 -2.66 6.25
CA TRP A 221 8.91 -1.83 6.70
C TRP A 221 9.19 -1.11 8.02
N GLY A 222 9.90 -1.76 8.96
CA GLY A 222 10.35 -1.12 10.20
C GLY A 222 11.30 0.05 9.95
N ILE A 223 12.25 -0.10 9.02
CA ILE A 223 13.13 1.00 8.59
C ILE A 223 12.30 2.16 8.01
N GLY A 224 11.41 1.86 7.05
CA GLY A 224 10.57 2.90 6.43
C GLY A 224 9.66 3.62 7.43
N TYR A 225 9.10 2.89 8.39
CA TYR A 225 8.29 3.48 9.46
C TYR A 225 9.11 4.42 10.34
N SER A 226 10.32 4.01 10.72
CA SER A 226 11.20 4.80 11.58
C SER A 226 11.69 6.06 10.90
N THR A 227 12.10 5.97 9.64
CA THR A 227 12.52 7.14 8.85
C THR A 227 11.37 8.14 8.71
N LEU A 228 10.16 7.65 8.46
CA LEU A 228 8.97 8.48 8.39
C LEU A 228 8.66 9.11 9.76
N LEU A 229 8.73 8.34 10.86
CA LEU A 229 8.48 8.84 12.22
C LEU A 229 9.46 9.96 12.61
N LEU A 230 10.74 9.78 12.30
CA LEU A 230 11.77 10.78 12.57
C LEU A 230 11.55 12.05 11.75
N SER A 231 11.17 11.93 10.48
CA SER A 231 10.93 13.09 9.60
C SER A 231 9.72 13.94 10.00
N ILE A 232 8.76 13.35 10.74
CA ILE A 232 7.54 14.04 11.19
C ILE A 232 7.49 14.27 12.70
N TRP A 233 8.61 14.07 13.41
CA TRP A 233 8.63 14.05 14.88
C TRP A 233 8.02 15.31 15.52
N ASP A 234 8.29 16.47 14.95
CA ASP A 234 7.79 17.77 15.46
C ASP A 234 6.32 18.03 15.09
N ASN A 235 5.76 17.27 14.16
CA ASN A 235 4.35 17.38 13.79
C ASN A 235 3.49 16.44 14.65
N CYS A 236 2.97 16.97 15.77
CA CYS A 236 2.17 16.21 16.73
C CYS A 236 0.99 15.46 16.09
N SER A 237 0.31 16.06 15.11
CA SER A 237 -0.84 15.43 14.44
C SER A 237 -0.42 14.22 13.62
N TYR A 238 0.62 14.33 12.80
CA TYR A 238 1.15 13.24 12.00
C TYR A 238 1.76 12.14 12.87
N ARG A 239 2.56 12.53 13.88
CA ARG A 239 3.15 11.60 14.84
C ARG A 239 2.09 10.76 15.54
N ARG A 240 1.03 11.38 16.07
CA ARG A 240 -0.08 10.68 16.72
C ARG A 240 -0.74 9.65 15.78
N ARG A 241 -1.05 10.05 14.55
CA ARG A 241 -1.68 9.14 13.55
C ARG A 241 -0.78 7.98 13.19
N LEU A 242 0.52 8.24 12.99
CA LEU A 242 1.49 7.20 12.67
C LEU A 242 1.67 6.22 13.84
N LEU A 243 1.73 6.70 15.10
CA LEU A 243 1.81 5.85 16.27
C LEU A 243 0.55 4.99 16.46
N ILE A 244 -0.66 5.55 16.25
CA ILE A 244 -1.92 4.78 16.26
C ILE A 244 -1.88 3.70 15.19
N HIS A 245 -1.43 4.02 13.98
CA HIS A 245 -1.28 3.05 12.90
C HIS A 245 -0.31 1.92 13.28
N GLY A 246 0.90 2.26 13.74
CA GLY A 246 1.89 1.26 14.17
C GLY A 246 1.36 0.35 15.27
N PHE A 247 0.65 0.91 16.25
CA PHE A 247 0.01 0.12 17.30
C PHE A 247 -1.05 -0.83 16.74
N ALA A 248 -1.97 -0.33 15.93
CA ALA A 248 -3.07 -1.14 15.39
C ALA A 248 -2.60 -2.28 14.48
N TYR A 249 -1.52 -2.06 13.72
CA TYR A 249 -1.00 -3.07 12.79
C TYR A 249 -0.01 -4.05 13.40
N HIS A 250 0.74 -3.62 14.44
CA HIS A 250 1.87 -4.42 14.91
C HIS A 250 1.81 -4.80 16.39
N PHE A 251 0.94 -4.19 17.19
CA PHE A 251 0.86 -4.45 18.64
C PHE A 251 -0.53 -4.88 19.12
N LEU A 252 -1.55 -4.86 18.27
CA LEU A 252 -2.91 -5.28 18.65
C LEU A 252 -2.94 -6.74 19.15
N TRP A 253 -2.11 -7.60 18.59
CA TRP A 253 -1.98 -8.99 19.00
C TRP A 253 -1.60 -9.15 20.49
N ILE A 254 -0.85 -8.20 21.06
CA ILE A 254 -0.50 -8.24 22.50
C ILE A 254 -1.77 -8.14 23.34
N ILE A 255 -2.70 -7.26 22.96
CA ILE A 255 -3.99 -7.15 23.66
C ILE A 255 -4.81 -8.43 23.48
N ILE A 256 -4.84 -8.96 22.27
CA ILE A 256 -5.56 -10.21 21.97
C ILE A 256 -5.03 -11.35 22.85
N TRP A 257 -3.72 -11.52 22.94
CA TRP A 257 -3.11 -12.56 23.77
C TRP A 257 -3.25 -12.30 25.26
N PHE A 258 -3.17 -11.05 25.70
CA PHE A 258 -3.41 -10.70 27.10
C PHE A 258 -4.85 -11.03 27.53
N LEU A 259 -5.83 -10.70 26.72
CA LEU A 259 -7.23 -11.08 26.97
C LEU A 259 -7.42 -12.60 26.91
N CYS A 260 -6.76 -13.26 25.95
CA CYS A 260 -6.78 -14.71 25.86
C CYS A 260 -6.26 -15.36 27.16
N TYR A 261 -5.14 -14.88 27.69
CA TYR A 261 -4.58 -15.33 28.96
C TYR A 261 -5.58 -15.15 30.11
N ILE A 262 -6.22 -13.98 30.24
CA ILE A 262 -7.22 -13.74 31.27
C ILE A 262 -8.38 -14.73 31.15
N PHE A 263 -8.89 -14.98 29.95
CA PHE A 263 -10.00 -15.94 29.76
C PHE A 263 -9.58 -17.38 30.09
N PHE A 264 -8.35 -17.78 29.78
CA PHE A 264 -7.83 -19.09 30.16
C PHE A 264 -7.67 -19.24 31.68
N GLU A 265 -7.23 -18.20 32.41
CA GLU A 265 -7.16 -18.19 33.87
C GLU A 265 -8.53 -18.33 34.51
N ILE A 266 -9.58 -17.76 33.92
CA ILE A 266 -10.95 -17.92 34.38
C ILE A 266 -11.48 -19.33 34.09
N ASN A 267 -11.36 -19.77 32.84
CA ASN A 267 -11.79 -21.08 32.38
C ASN A 267 -11.21 -21.42 31.02
N ILE A 268 -10.65 -22.62 30.87
CA ILE A 268 -10.04 -23.08 29.60
C ILE A 268 -11.02 -23.03 28.41
N ILE A 269 -12.31 -23.36 28.66
CA ILE A 269 -13.34 -23.34 27.63
C ILE A 269 -13.57 -21.90 27.13
N LEU A 270 -13.60 -20.91 28.03
CA LEU A 270 -13.74 -19.51 27.67
C LEU A 270 -12.55 -19.02 26.84
N GLY A 271 -11.34 -19.43 27.18
CA GLY A 271 -10.14 -19.13 26.40
C GLY A 271 -10.22 -19.71 24.98
N LEU A 272 -10.65 -20.95 24.83
CA LEU A 272 -10.83 -21.61 23.53
C LEU A 272 -11.94 -20.94 22.70
N ILE A 273 -13.07 -20.58 23.33
CA ILE A 273 -14.16 -19.84 22.66
C ILE A 273 -13.65 -18.49 22.18
N TYR A 274 -12.92 -17.75 23.02
CA TYR A 274 -12.36 -16.46 22.65
C TYR A 274 -11.45 -16.56 21.41
N LEU A 275 -10.49 -17.49 21.40
CA LEU A 275 -9.62 -17.74 20.25
C LEU A 275 -10.42 -18.12 19.01
N GLY A 276 -11.41 -19.00 19.15
CA GLY A 276 -12.28 -19.39 18.04
C GLY A 276 -13.06 -18.21 17.45
N VAL A 277 -13.57 -17.32 18.30
CA VAL A 277 -14.28 -16.11 17.86
C VAL A 277 -13.34 -15.15 17.11
N ILE A 278 -12.14 -14.91 17.65
CA ILE A 278 -11.15 -14.03 16.99
C ILE A 278 -10.75 -14.64 15.65
N SER A 279 -10.39 -15.93 15.59
CA SER A 279 -10.05 -16.63 14.36
C SER A 279 -11.19 -16.56 13.32
N PHE A 280 -12.44 -16.67 13.75
CA PHE A 280 -13.61 -16.53 12.89
C PHE A 280 -13.78 -15.10 12.35
N ILE A 281 -13.53 -14.08 13.18
CA ILE A 281 -13.60 -12.66 12.77
C ILE A 281 -12.53 -12.35 11.71
N ILE A 282 -11.31 -12.86 11.92
CA ILE A 282 -10.17 -12.63 11.01
C ILE A 282 -10.34 -13.42 9.71
N SER A 283 -10.96 -14.61 9.75
CA SER A 283 -11.09 -15.48 8.59
C SER A 283 -12.19 -15.01 7.63
N LYS A 284 -11.80 -14.49 6.50
CA LYS A 284 -12.71 -14.29 5.37
C LYS A 284 -11.96 -14.66 4.08
N PRO A 285 -12.31 -15.73 3.41
CA PRO A 285 -13.48 -16.60 3.55
C PRO A 285 -13.41 -17.58 4.75
N LYS A 286 -14.56 -18.10 5.17
CA LYS A 286 -14.72 -18.91 6.39
C LYS A 286 -13.93 -20.23 6.42
N ASN A 287 -13.54 -20.77 5.28
CA ASN A 287 -12.69 -21.96 5.18
C ASN A 287 -11.26 -21.76 5.73
N LEU A 288 -10.88 -20.52 6.06
CA LEU A 288 -9.58 -20.17 6.60
C LEU A 288 -9.54 -20.12 8.14
N VAL A 289 -10.61 -20.44 8.85
CA VAL A 289 -10.67 -20.33 10.34
C VAL A 289 -9.51 -21.04 11.03
N PHE A 290 -9.23 -22.29 10.64
CA PHE A 290 -8.12 -23.05 11.22
C PHE A 290 -6.76 -22.38 10.97
N TYR A 291 -6.56 -21.87 9.77
CA TYR A 291 -5.31 -21.17 9.44
C TYR A 291 -5.20 -19.80 10.11
N SER A 292 -6.33 -19.15 10.38
CA SER A 292 -6.35 -17.91 11.15
C SER A 292 -5.92 -18.15 12.61
N PHE A 293 -6.26 -19.29 13.18
CA PHE A 293 -5.75 -19.71 14.49
C PHE A 293 -4.22 -19.89 14.45
N ILE A 294 -3.69 -20.56 13.44
CA ILE A 294 -2.22 -20.69 13.27
C ILE A 294 -1.58 -19.31 13.06
N TYR A 295 -2.22 -18.44 12.31
CA TYR A 295 -1.75 -17.06 12.09
C TYR A 295 -1.60 -16.30 13.40
N GLU A 296 -2.55 -16.38 14.32
CA GLU A 296 -2.50 -15.71 15.62
C GLU A 296 -1.31 -16.17 16.46
N ILE A 297 -0.91 -17.44 16.35
CA ILE A 297 0.23 -18.00 17.08
C ILE A 297 1.57 -17.65 16.45
N VAL A 298 1.67 -17.77 15.13
CA VAL A 298 2.96 -17.69 14.42
C VAL A 298 3.29 -16.27 13.98
N PHE A 299 2.32 -15.52 13.50
CA PHE A 299 2.54 -14.23 12.87
C PHE A 299 3.08 -13.13 13.80
N PRO A 300 2.85 -13.12 15.11
CA PRO A 300 3.48 -12.21 16.06
C PRO A 300 5.01 -12.12 15.95
N ILE A 301 5.69 -13.17 15.53
CA ILE A 301 7.14 -13.18 15.28
C ILE A 301 7.53 -12.07 14.29
N PHE A 302 6.75 -11.88 13.24
CA PHE A 302 7.02 -10.86 12.22
C PHE A 302 6.76 -9.44 12.74
N HIS A 303 5.83 -9.26 13.67
CA HIS A 303 5.60 -7.98 14.35
C HIS A 303 6.75 -7.65 15.31
N ILE A 304 7.33 -8.66 15.99
CA ILE A 304 8.52 -8.48 16.81
C ILE A 304 9.71 -8.08 15.93
N VAL A 305 9.93 -8.74 14.80
CA VAL A 305 11.00 -8.37 13.83
C VAL A 305 10.84 -6.91 13.38
N TRP A 306 9.61 -6.49 13.05
CA TRP A 306 9.32 -5.11 12.72
C TRP A 306 9.68 -4.16 13.88
N GLY A 307 9.26 -4.47 15.11
CA GLY A 307 9.56 -3.66 16.30
C GLY A 307 11.06 -3.52 16.58
N ILE A 308 11.81 -4.61 16.46
CA ILE A 308 13.29 -4.60 16.61
C ILE A 308 13.90 -3.69 15.53
N SER A 309 13.43 -3.78 14.28
CA SER A 309 13.91 -2.93 13.19
C SER A 309 13.63 -1.45 13.46
N VAL A 310 12.44 -1.12 13.98
CA VAL A 310 12.07 0.25 14.37
C VAL A 310 13.02 0.79 15.43
N ILE A 311 13.20 0.05 16.52
CA ILE A 311 14.07 0.46 17.64
C ILE A 311 15.52 0.65 17.15
N ASN A 312 16.04 -0.32 16.41
CA ASN A 312 17.41 -0.27 15.89
C ASN A 312 17.64 0.95 14.99
N THR A 313 16.69 1.27 14.13
CA THR A 313 16.79 2.42 13.21
C THR A 313 16.72 3.75 13.97
N ILE A 314 15.84 3.86 14.97
CA ILE A 314 15.74 5.08 15.80
C ILE A 314 17.03 5.31 16.59
N ILE A 315 17.60 4.26 17.20
CA ILE A 315 18.86 4.36 17.97
C ILE A 315 20.01 4.80 17.06
N ARG A 316 20.11 4.23 15.85
CA ARG A 316 21.16 4.60 14.89
C ARG A 316 20.97 6.03 14.35
N GLY A 317 19.76 6.43 14.05
CA GLY A 317 19.45 7.78 13.57
C GLY A 317 19.75 8.86 14.62
N ARG A 318 19.51 8.60 15.91
CA ARG A 318 19.90 9.52 16.99
C ARG A 318 21.41 9.70 17.11
N LYS A 319 22.18 8.61 17.04
CA LYS A 319 23.65 8.67 17.10
C LYS A 319 24.25 9.49 15.96
N HIS A 320 23.60 9.52 14.79
CA HIS A 320 24.09 10.31 13.65
C HIS A 320 23.80 11.81 13.80
N ASN A 321 22.71 12.18 14.51
CA ASN A 321 22.36 13.56 14.80
C ASN A 321 23.12 14.16 16.00
N GLU A 322 23.66 13.32 16.90
CA GLU A 322 24.50 13.75 18.02
C GLU A 322 25.98 13.97 17.61
N CYS A 323 26.37 13.53 16.42
CA CYS A 323 27.71 13.69 15.84
C CYS A 323 27.79 14.81 14.78
N LEU A 324 26.72 15.54 14.54
CA LEU A 324 26.66 16.75 13.71
C LEU A 324 26.40 17.99 14.58
#